data_e7f1aeaf3707418581874a1de40aee8c
#
_entry.id   e7f1aeaf3707418581874a1de40aee8c
#
_cell.length_a   1.000
_cell.length_b   1.000
_cell.length_c   1.000
_cell.angle_alpha   90.00
_cell.angle_beta   90.00
_cell.angle_gamma   90.00
#
_symmetry.space_group_name_H-M   'P 1'
#
loop_
_entity.id
_entity.type
_entity.pdbx_description
1 polymer ?
#
loop_
_entity_poly.entity_id
_entity_poly.type
_entity_poly.pdbx_seq_one_letter_code
_entity_poly.pdbx_strand_id
1 'polypeptide(L)'
;MELVLDDRQRAMLREMGVHVWMPQVDAHEAVVAERSAQLKGGGPRLGGTEQSALPARPIVNSAPAVVPLKTEGSSSTQLALHGRDWQALAAAAASCQACGLCAGRKNSTLQAPESPVQCDWLVLGDPPDEDEDRLGQPFADQAGLLLDNMLKAAGAHRGGMARAGAYVSNVVKCRPPNARLPQAAEMEQCAQYLQREIALVQPKLILAMGRFATQLLLQEHPQQAALPLGKQRGTVYRYQGIPVVVTYHPKVLLRASADKAKAWADLCLAMDIVEASLQ
;
A
#
# COMPACT_ATOMS: atom_id res chain seq x y z
N MET A 1 -21.86 -1.50 -7.65
CA MET A 1 -21.83 -2.14 -6.32
C MET A 1 -21.95 -1.02 -5.31
N GLU A 2 -23.11 -0.91 -4.69
CA GLU A 2 -23.43 0.13 -3.71
C GLU A 2 -22.77 -0.25 -2.38
N LEU A 3 -21.99 0.64 -1.79
CA LEU A 3 -21.27 0.39 -0.54
C LEU A 3 -22.24 0.69 0.60
N VAL A 4 -22.79 -0.38 1.19
CA VAL A 4 -23.64 -0.24 2.39
C VAL A 4 -22.71 -0.16 3.61
N LEU A 5 -22.62 1.01 4.22
CA LEU A 5 -21.82 1.27 5.42
C LEU A 5 -22.71 1.21 6.67
N ASP A 6 -22.26 0.54 7.72
CA ASP A 6 -22.89 0.59 9.03
C ASP A 6 -22.56 1.89 9.79
N ASP A 7 -23.22 2.12 10.94
CA ASP A 7 -23.06 3.36 11.71
C ASP A 7 -21.65 3.53 12.28
N ARG A 8 -20.99 2.42 12.66
CA ARG A 8 -19.62 2.41 13.16
C ARG A 8 -18.65 2.80 12.04
N GLN A 9 -18.82 2.22 10.85
CA GLN A 9 -18.03 2.55 9.67
C GLN A 9 -18.19 4.01 9.26
N ARG A 10 -19.40 4.57 9.34
CA ARG A 10 -19.68 5.99 9.07
C ARG A 10 -19.02 6.91 10.10
N ALA A 11 -19.11 6.58 11.38
CA ALA A 11 -18.46 7.35 12.44
C ALA A 11 -16.95 7.42 12.23
N MET A 12 -16.32 6.31 11.88
CA MET A 12 -14.89 6.21 11.64
C MET A 12 -14.44 6.92 10.35
N LEU A 13 -15.24 6.87 9.28
CA LEU A 13 -14.96 7.65 8.08
C LEU A 13 -14.98 9.16 8.37
N ARG A 14 -15.87 9.59 9.29
CA ARG A 14 -15.92 10.98 9.75
C ARG A 14 -14.66 11.36 10.53
N GLU A 15 -14.15 10.49 11.39
CA GLU A 15 -12.86 10.66 12.10
C GLU A 15 -11.68 10.76 11.09
N MET A 16 -11.73 10.03 9.99
CA MET A 16 -10.75 10.12 8.90
C MET A 16 -10.93 11.36 8.01
N GLY A 17 -11.84 12.30 8.35
CA GLY A 17 -12.14 13.49 7.57
C GLY A 17 -12.92 13.23 6.29
N VAL A 18 -13.59 12.07 6.19
CA VAL A 18 -14.45 11.73 5.05
C VAL A 18 -15.91 12.02 5.41
N HIS A 19 -16.48 13.03 4.80
CA HIS A 19 -17.91 13.27 4.90
C HIS A 19 -18.67 12.32 3.96
N VAL A 20 -19.35 11.33 4.55
CA VAL A 20 -20.24 10.45 3.80
C VAL A 20 -21.55 11.19 3.59
N TRP A 21 -21.79 11.64 2.37
CA TRP A 21 -23.07 12.24 1.99
C TRP A 21 -24.09 11.12 1.78
N MET A 22 -25.21 11.17 2.50
CA MET A 22 -26.36 10.33 2.28
C MET A 22 -27.35 11.12 1.43
N PRO A 23 -27.81 10.62 0.27
CA PRO A 23 -28.98 11.18 -0.34
C PRO A 23 -30.11 11.03 0.67
N GLN A 24 -30.69 12.15 1.10
CA GLN A 24 -31.99 12.11 1.76
C GLN A 24 -32.94 11.49 0.75
N VAL A 25 -33.50 10.34 1.08
CA VAL A 25 -34.60 9.77 0.36
C VAL A 25 -35.79 10.70 0.72
N ASP A 26 -35.98 11.76 -0.05
CA ASP A 26 -37.13 12.62 0.10
C ASP A 26 -38.35 11.75 -0.09
N ALA A 27 -39.29 11.86 0.87
CA ALA A 27 -40.61 11.17 0.81
C ALA A 27 -41.45 11.49 -0.43
N HIS A 28 -40.89 12.28 -1.35
CA HIS A 28 -41.52 12.65 -2.64
C HIS A 28 -41.31 11.59 -3.75
N GLU A 29 -40.33 10.69 -3.68
CA GLU A 29 -40.11 9.67 -4.71
C GLU A 29 -41.12 8.52 -4.65
N ALA A 30 -41.74 8.29 -3.52
CA ALA A 30 -42.80 7.27 -3.38
C ALA A 30 -44.09 7.65 -4.21
N VAL A 31 -44.30 8.95 -4.46
CA VAL A 31 -45.50 9.43 -5.20
C VAL A 31 -45.26 9.48 -6.71
N VAL A 32 -43.99 9.54 -7.16
CA VAL A 32 -43.65 9.61 -8.59
C VAL A 32 -43.61 8.21 -9.24
N ALA A 33 -43.31 7.17 -8.45
CA ALA A 33 -43.28 5.79 -8.96
C ALA A 33 -44.67 5.25 -9.39
N GLU A 34 -45.74 5.73 -8.77
CA GLU A 34 -47.13 5.34 -9.17
C GLU A 34 -47.61 6.05 -10.43
N ARG A 35 -47.03 7.19 -10.79
CA ARG A 35 -47.47 7.96 -12.00
C ARG A 35 -46.75 7.53 -13.29
N SER A 36 -45.64 6.84 -13.21
CA SER A 36 -44.81 6.43 -14.37
C SER A 36 -45.27 5.12 -15.02
N ALA A 37 -46.25 4.44 -14.45
CA ALA A 37 -46.78 3.17 -15.00
C ALA A 37 -47.84 3.39 -16.13
N GLN A 38 -48.21 4.62 -16.45
CA GLN A 38 -49.36 4.91 -17.36
C GLN A 38 -49.00 5.55 -18.70
N LEU A 39 -47.74 5.72 -19.09
CA LEU A 39 -47.39 6.27 -20.40
C LEU A 39 -46.39 5.41 -21.15
N LYS A 40 -46.86 4.31 -21.74
CA LYS A 40 -46.19 3.65 -22.87
C LYS A 40 -46.77 4.16 -24.17
N GLY A 41 -45.95 4.67 -25.06
CA GLY A 41 -46.31 4.89 -26.47
C GLY A 41 -45.44 5.88 -27.24
N GLY A 42 -44.74 5.37 -28.28
CA GLY A 42 -44.36 6.11 -29.48
C GLY A 42 -42.89 6.55 -29.63
N GLY A 43 -42.12 5.91 -30.53
CA GLY A 43 -40.81 6.35 -31.01
C GLY A 43 -40.91 7.52 -32.01
N PRO A 44 -39.89 7.99 -32.73
CA PRO A 44 -39.10 7.20 -33.67
C PRO A 44 -37.56 7.49 -33.72
N ARG A 45 -36.87 6.67 -34.51
CA ARG A 45 -35.43 6.68 -34.82
C ARG A 45 -35.07 7.80 -35.81
N LEU A 46 -33.86 8.34 -35.67
CA LEU A 46 -32.96 8.91 -36.71
C LEU A 46 -31.56 8.93 -36.07
N GLY A 47 -30.48 8.43 -36.58
CA GLY A 47 -29.91 8.51 -37.87
C GLY A 47 -28.43 8.81 -37.63
N GLY A 48 -27.47 7.99 -38.12
CA GLY A 48 -26.04 7.97 -37.78
C GLY A 48 -25.20 9.09 -38.42
N THR A 49 -23.95 9.17 -37.98
CA THR A 49 -22.79 9.65 -38.77
C THR A 49 -21.48 9.15 -38.12
N GLU A 50 -20.82 8.33 -38.86
CA GLU A 50 -19.44 8.37 -39.40
C GLU A 50 -18.27 8.59 -38.42
N GLN A 51 -17.52 7.51 -38.31
CA GLN A 51 -16.17 7.44 -37.78
C GLN A 51 -15.18 8.06 -38.78
N SER A 52 -14.30 8.95 -38.29
CA SER A 52 -13.12 9.39 -39.00
C SER A 52 -11.89 8.81 -38.30
N ALA A 53 -11.18 7.94 -39.01
CA ALA A 53 -9.95 7.32 -38.58
C ALA A 53 -8.75 8.25 -38.83
N LEU A 54 -7.86 8.40 -37.86
CA LEU A 54 -6.54 9.02 -38.01
C LEU A 54 -5.45 7.94 -38.08
N PRO A 55 -4.41 8.13 -38.89
CA PRO A 55 -3.43 7.07 -39.22
C PRO A 55 -2.37 6.86 -38.12
N ALA A 56 -2.01 5.60 -37.92
CA ALA A 56 -0.94 5.14 -37.05
C ALA A 56 0.45 5.56 -37.59
N ARG A 57 1.30 6.08 -36.69
CA ARG A 57 2.73 6.28 -36.92
C ARG A 57 3.51 5.02 -36.53
N PRO A 58 4.54 4.61 -37.24
CA PRO A 58 5.34 3.44 -36.92
C PRO A 58 6.28 3.72 -35.72
N ILE A 59 6.29 2.80 -34.76
CA ILE A 59 7.21 2.80 -33.62
C ILE A 59 8.52 2.12 -34.08
N VAL A 60 9.60 2.87 -34.05
CA VAL A 60 10.95 2.34 -34.29
C VAL A 60 11.46 1.73 -32.99
N ASN A 61 11.60 0.41 -32.98
CA ASN A 61 12.24 -0.34 -31.91
C ASN A 61 13.76 -0.15 -31.97
N SER A 62 14.32 0.61 -31.03
CA SER A 62 15.76 0.59 -30.77
C SER A 62 15.97 -0.15 -29.44
N ALA A 63 16.50 -1.36 -29.52
CA ALA A 63 16.91 -2.12 -28.35
C ALA A 63 18.17 -1.50 -27.73
N PRO A 64 18.23 -1.23 -26.44
CA PRO A 64 19.48 -0.88 -25.77
C PRO A 64 20.29 -2.13 -25.46
N ALA A 65 21.58 -2.07 -25.73
CA ALA A 65 22.57 -3.11 -25.51
C ALA A 65 22.60 -3.54 -24.03
N VAL A 66 22.52 -4.86 -23.82
CA VAL A 66 22.67 -5.49 -22.51
C VAL A 66 24.16 -5.50 -22.15
N VAL A 67 24.54 -4.71 -21.16
CA VAL A 67 25.84 -4.80 -20.49
C VAL A 67 25.70 -5.86 -19.38
N PRO A 68 26.51 -6.93 -19.36
CA PRO A 68 26.41 -7.94 -18.31
C PRO A 68 26.95 -7.35 -17.00
N LEU A 69 26.05 -7.16 -16.02
CA LEU A 69 26.43 -6.87 -14.64
C LEU A 69 26.90 -8.17 -13.98
N LYS A 70 28.11 -8.15 -13.44
CA LYS A 70 28.69 -9.25 -12.68
C LYS A 70 27.80 -9.57 -11.47
N THR A 71 27.25 -10.79 -11.47
CA THR A 71 26.50 -11.39 -10.37
C THR A 71 27.48 -12.04 -9.40
N GLU A 72 28.05 -11.26 -8.48
CA GLU A 72 28.77 -11.81 -7.33
C GLU A 72 28.41 -10.98 -6.10
N GLY A 73 27.51 -11.46 -5.25
CA GLY A 73 27.21 -10.80 -3.97
C GLY A 73 25.96 -11.23 -3.22
N SER A 74 25.07 -12.04 -3.80
CA SER A 74 23.77 -12.32 -3.15
C SER A 74 23.82 -13.19 -1.90
N SER A 75 24.75 -14.16 -1.81
CA SER A 75 24.75 -15.11 -0.69
C SER A 75 25.42 -14.61 0.60
N SER A 76 26.40 -13.70 0.49
CA SER A 76 27.13 -13.21 1.67
C SER A 76 26.36 -12.17 2.48
N THR A 77 25.47 -11.38 1.82
CA THR A 77 24.72 -10.33 2.50
C THR A 77 23.55 -10.89 3.32
N GLN A 78 22.94 -12.00 2.90
CA GLN A 78 21.84 -12.65 3.63
C GLN A 78 22.29 -13.16 5.01
N LEU A 79 23.44 -13.80 5.09
CA LEU A 79 24.02 -14.29 6.35
C LEU A 79 24.43 -13.15 7.29
N ALA A 80 24.73 -11.97 6.76
CA ALA A 80 25.21 -10.83 7.54
C ALA A 80 24.08 -10.09 8.30
N LEU A 81 22.80 -10.20 7.90
CA LEU A 81 21.67 -9.52 8.57
C LEU A 81 20.95 -10.42 9.57
N HIS A 82 21.10 -11.74 9.44
CA HIS A 82 20.48 -12.70 10.36
C HIS A 82 21.06 -12.53 11.76
N GLY A 83 20.20 -12.36 12.77
CA GLY A 83 20.64 -12.20 14.17
C GLY A 83 20.97 -10.77 14.60
N ARG A 84 21.01 -9.77 13.71
CA ARG A 84 21.23 -8.37 14.10
C ARG A 84 20.07 -7.83 14.92
N ASP A 85 20.39 -7.06 15.96
CA ASP A 85 19.43 -6.22 16.67
C ASP A 85 19.05 -4.97 15.86
N TRP A 86 18.18 -4.14 16.39
CA TRP A 86 17.70 -2.93 15.73
C TRP A 86 18.82 -1.93 15.40
N GLN A 87 19.76 -1.73 16.30
CA GLN A 87 20.86 -0.77 16.11
C GLN A 87 21.81 -1.24 15.02
N ALA A 88 22.24 -2.50 15.07
CA ALA A 88 23.09 -3.09 14.06
C ALA A 88 22.41 -3.17 12.69
N LEU A 89 21.09 -3.39 12.65
CA LEU A 89 20.31 -3.42 11.42
C LEU A 89 20.21 -2.04 10.78
N ALA A 90 19.90 -1.00 11.57
CA ALA A 90 19.82 0.38 11.11
C ALA A 90 21.20 0.89 10.62
N ALA A 91 22.27 0.60 11.35
CA ALA A 91 23.63 0.94 10.93
C ALA A 91 24.00 0.26 9.60
N ALA A 92 23.64 -1.02 9.44
CA ALA A 92 23.85 -1.73 8.19
C ALA A 92 23.05 -1.12 7.02
N ALA A 93 21.80 -0.71 7.25
CA ALA A 93 20.97 -0.05 6.23
C ALA A 93 21.52 1.34 5.85
N ALA A 94 21.98 2.12 6.83
CA ALA A 94 22.58 3.42 6.60
C ALA A 94 23.85 3.37 5.74
N SER A 95 24.68 2.33 5.91
CA SER A 95 25.93 2.13 5.15
C SER A 95 25.78 1.19 3.94
N CYS A 96 24.58 0.69 3.66
CA CYS A 96 24.35 -0.31 2.61
C CYS A 96 24.69 0.24 1.21
N GLN A 97 25.42 -0.55 0.43
CA GLN A 97 25.82 -0.30 -0.96
C GLN A 97 25.48 -1.50 -1.88
N ALA A 98 24.58 -2.37 -1.48
CA ALA A 98 24.27 -3.62 -2.19
C ALA A 98 23.54 -3.41 -3.53
N CYS A 99 22.97 -2.22 -3.78
CA CYS A 99 22.27 -1.90 -5.03
C CYS A 99 22.39 -0.43 -5.39
N GLY A 100 21.97 -0.07 -6.61
CA GLY A 100 22.06 1.29 -7.16
C GLY A 100 21.21 2.35 -6.44
N LEU A 101 20.28 1.97 -5.55
CA LEU A 101 19.45 2.92 -4.81
C LEU A 101 20.26 3.75 -3.80
N CYS A 102 21.41 3.25 -3.34
CA CYS A 102 22.25 3.97 -2.39
C CYS A 102 22.87 5.26 -2.94
N ALA A 103 23.00 5.39 -4.26
CA ALA A 103 23.68 6.52 -4.90
C ALA A 103 22.99 7.89 -4.66
N GLY A 104 21.66 7.89 -4.46
CA GLY A 104 20.89 9.12 -4.22
C GLY A 104 20.37 9.26 -2.78
N ARG A 105 20.69 8.31 -1.89
CA ARG A 105 20.20 8.30 -0.51
C ARG A 105 20.86 9.41 0.32
N LYS A 106 20.03 10.25 0.96
CA LYS A 106 20.46 11.15 2.03
C LYS A 106 20.44 10.42 3.37
N ASN A 107 19.31 9.77 3.68
CA ASN A 107 19.13 8.95 4.87
C ASN A 107 18.47 7.62 4.52
N SER A 108 18.78 6.57 5.29
CA SER A 108 17.99 5.34 5.27
C SER A 108 16.69 5.56 6.03
N THR A 109 15.56 5.05 5.52
CA THR A 109 14.29 5.10 6.25
C THR A 109 14.15 3.98 7.30
N LEU A 110 15.14 3.08 7.41
CA LEU A 110 15.21 2.13 8.50
C LEU A 110 15.99 2.77 9.65
N GLN A 111 15.27 3.10 10.73
CA GLN A 111 15.84 3.65 11.95
C GLN A 111 15.69 2.62 13.10
N ALA A 112 16.63 2.62 14.01
CA ALA A 112 16.49 1.85 15.23
C ALA A 112 15.43 2.51 16.13
N PRO A 113 14.40 1.78 16.57
CA PRO A 113 13.46 2.31 17.53
C PRO A 113 14.14 2.51 18.90
N GLU A 114 13.66 3.50 19.65
CA GLU A 114 14.20 3.81 21.00
C GLU A 114 13.96 2.69 22.01
N SER A 115 12.92 1.89 21.81
CA SER A 115 12.55 0.76 22.66
C SER A 115 12.32 -0.49 21.83
N PRO A 116 12.44 -1.71 22.43
CA PRO A 116 12.07 -2.94 21.73
C PRO A 116 10.64 -2.85 21.19
N VAL A 117 10.48 -3.10 19.90
CA VAL A 117 9.19 -3.03 19.21
C VAL A 117 8.67 -4.44 19.00
N GLN A 118 7.55 -4.75 19.63
CA GLN A 118 6.70 -5.90 19.32
C GLN A 118 5.30 -5.35 19.05
N CYS A 119 4.85 -5.45 17.81
CA CYS A 119 3.59 -4.86 17.35
C CYS A 119 2.80 -5.90 16.57
N ASP A 120 1.49 -5.93 16.76
CA ASP A 120 0.62 -6.83 15.99
C ASP A 120 0.50 -6.39 14.52
N TRP A 121 0.71 -5.10 14.22
CA TRP A 121 0.64 -4.53 12.88
C TRP A 121 2.03 -4.20 12.34
N LEU A 122 2.30 -4.68 11.13
CA LEU A 122 3.41 -4.18 10.30
C LEU A 122 2.82 -3.51 9.08
N VAL A 123 3.06 -2.21 8.91
CA VAL A 123 2.64 -1.43 7.74
C VAL A 123 3.81 -1.32 6.78
N LEU A 124 3.66 -1.85 5.57
CA LEU A 124 4.67 -1.77 4.53
C LEU A 124 4.20 -0.84 3.42
N GLY A 125 4.94 0.24 3.18
CA GLY A 125 4.68 1.24 2.14
C GLY A 125 5.56 1.08 0.91
N ASP A 126 5.24 1.87 -0.11
CA ASP A 126 6.00 2.00 -1.34
C ASP A 126 7.42 2.59 -1.08
N PRO A 127 8.29 2.71 -2.11
CA PRO A 127 9.63 3.29 -1.96
C PRO A 127 9.59 4.69 -1.37
N PRO A 128 10.62 5.08 -0.57
CA PRO A 128 10.70 6.40 0.03
C PRO A 128 10.67 7.53 -1.00
N ASP A 129 10.00 8.61 -0.66
CA ASP A 129 10.05 9.87 -1.39
C ASP A 129 11.13 10.83 -0.88
N GLU A 130 11.05 12.11 -1.25
CA GLU A 130 12.03 13.12 -0.89
C GLU A 130 11.99 13.51 0.58
N ASP A 131 10.79 13.62 1.15
CA ASP A 131 10.63 13.98 2.55
C ASP A 131 11.03 12.82 3.47
N GLU A 132 10.67 11.60 3.10
CA GLU A 132 11.07 10.38 3.81
C GLU A 132 12.59 10.18 3.79
N ASP A 133 13.25 10.42 2.63
CA ASP A 133 14.71 10.36 2.49
C ASP A 133 15.42 11.48 3.27
N ARG A 134 14.83 12.68 3.28
CA ARG A 134 15.37 13.83 4.02
C ARG A 134 15.30 13.64 5.53
N LEU A 135 14.20 13.06 6.03
CA LEU A 135 13.96 12.86 7.46
C LEU A 135 14.44 11.50 7.96
N GLY A 136 14.70 10.54 7.04
CA GLY A 136 15.07 9.19 7.39
C GLY A 136 13.93 8.38 8.04
N GLN A 137 12.69 8.75 7.77
CA GLN A 137 11.51 8.15 8.38
C GLN A 137 10.47 7.75 7.33
N PRO A 138 9.88 6.54 7.42
CA PRO A 138 8.80 6.16 6.53
C PRO A 138 7.53 6.97 6.82
N PHE A 139 6.80 7.33 5.76
CA PHE A 139 5.55 8.11 5.85
C PHE A 139 5.73 9.41 6.64
N ALA A 140 6.66 10.26 6.22
CA ALA A 140 7.06 11.47 6.95
C ALA A 140 6.28 12.75 6.59
N ASP A 141 5.33 12.66 5.65
CA ASP A 141 4.58 13.78 5.09
C ASP A 141 3.08 13.75 5.41
N GLN A 142 2.25 14.45 4.62
CA GLN A 142 0.79 14.42 4.70
C GLN A 142 0.20 13.02 4.57
N ALA A 143 0.88 12.13 3.81
CA ALA A 143 0.48 10.73 3.71
C ALA A 143 0.67 10.01 5.05
N GLY A 144 1.69 10.39 5.81
CA GLY A 144 1.91 9.89 7.16
C GLY A 144 0.83 10.33 8.13
N LEU A 145 0.41 11.60 8.09
CA LEU A 145 -0.70 12.08 8.92
C LEU A 145 -2.01 11.30 8.60
N LEU A 146 -2.28 11.03 7.33
CA LEU A 146 -3.43 10.23 6.97
C LEU A 146 -3.28 8.79 7.47
N LEU A 147 -2.10 8.19 7.35
CA LEU A 147 -1.83 6.84 7.89
C LEU A 147 -2.07 6.80 9.41
N ASP A 148 -1.61 7.81 10.14
CA ASP A 148 -1.80 7.87 11.60
C ASP A 148 -3.29 7.92 11.98
N ASN A 149 -4.09 8.68 11.23
CA ASN A 149 -5.54 8.71 11.40
C ASN A 149 -6.19 7.35 11.04
N MET A 150 -5.73 6.69 9.98
CA MET A 150 -6.20 5.37 9.59
C MET A 150 -5.89 4.32 10.67
N LEU A 151 -4.67 4.32 11.20
CA LEU A 151 -4.26 3.42 12.28
C LEU A 151 -5.05 3.71 13.56
N LYS A 152 -5.21 4.99 13.95
CA LYS A 152 -6.02 5.39 15.11
C LYS A 152 -7.46 4.89 14.97
N ALA A 153 -8.07 5.01 13.80
CA ALA A 153 -9.41 4.50 13.53
C ALA A 153 -9.49 2.96 13.65
N ALA A 154 -8.40 2.25 13.37
CA ALA A 154 -8.25 0.81 13.55
C ALA A 154 -7.83 0.41 14.97
N GLY A 155 -7.68 1.35 15.90
CA GLY A 155 -7.26 1.09 17.28
C GLY A 155 -5.77 0.86 17.46
N ALA A 156 -4.94 1.28 16.47
CA ALA A 156 -3.49 1.15 16.48
C ALA A 156 -2.81 2.51 16.32
N HIS A 157 -1.52 2.60 16.66
CA HIS A 157 -0.70 3.81 16.45
C HIS A 157 0.78 3.47 16.32
N ARG A 158 1.53 4.35 15.67
CA ARG A 158 2.99 4.22 15.58
C ARG A 158 3.61 4.33 16.97
N GLY A 159 4.63 3.52 17.24
CA GLY A 159 5.30 3.49 18.55
C GLY A 159 4.48 2.86 19.65
N GLY A 160 3.26 2.36 19.38
CA GLY A 160 2.51 1.53 20.30
C GLY A 160 3.15 0.15 20.47
N MET A 161 2.68 -0.59 21.48
CA MET A 161 3.13 -1.97 21.74
C MET A 161 1.98 -2.95 21.58
N ALA A 162 2.31 -4.18 21.26
CA ALA A 162 1.38 -5.30 21.10
C ALA A 162 0.20 -4.92 20.17
N ARG A 163 -1.04 -5.14 20.58
CA ARG A 163 -2.25 -4.93 19.78
C ARG A 163 -2.43 -3.48 19.28
N ALA A 164 -2.07 -2.50 20.08
CA ALA A 164 -2.16 -1.08 19.75
C ALA A 164 -0.92 -0.59 18.97
N GLY A 165 0.08 -1.44 18.78
CA GLY A 165 1.31 -1.09 18.11
C GLY A 165 1.27 -1.34 16.61
N ALA A 166 1.79 -0.37 15.85
CA ALA A 166 2.05 -0.49 14.43
C ALA A 166 3.51 -0.11 14.12
N TYR A 167 4.28 -1.05 13.61
CA TYR A 167 5.58 -0.79 13.03
C TYR A 167 5.43 -0.42 11.56
N VAL A 168 6.06 0.66 11.15
CA VAL A 168 5.90 1.22 9.80
C VAL A 168 7.23 1.18 9.06
N SER A 169 7.21 0.70 7.82
CA SER A 169 8.41 0.54 7.00
C SER A 169 8.12 0.76 5.51
N ASN A 170 9.18 0.92 4.70
CA ASN A 170 9.10 0.98 3.24
C ASN A 170 9.66 -0.31 2.63
N VAL A 171 9.18 -0.63 1.42
CA VAL A 171 9.63 -1.79 0.63
C VAL A 171 11.13 -1.79 0.33
N VAL A 172 11.71 -0.61 0.13
CA VAL A 172 13.15 -0.36 0.06
C VAL A 172 13.53 0.74 1.04
N LYS A 173 14.77 0.72 1.55
CA LYS A 173 15.23 1.63 2.61
C LYS A 173 15.90 2.90 2.07
N CYS A 174 16.02 3.01 0.77
CA CYS A 174 16.65 4.11 0.06
C CYS A 174 15.70 4.70 -0.97
N ARG A 175 15.68 6.04 -1.10
CA ARG A 175 14.96 6.72 -2.17
C ARG A 175 15.60 6.39 -3.53
N PRO A 176 14.82 5.93 -4.52
CA PRO A 176 15.35 5.75 -5.86
C PRO A 176 15.85 7.07 -6.47
N PRO A 177 17.04 7.11 -7.09
CA PRO A 177 17.59 8.31 -7.71
C PRO A 177 16.62 8.87 -8.77
N ASN A 178 16.52 10.21 -8.87
CA ASN A 178 15.64 10.89 -9.83
C ASN A 178 14.17 10.46 -9.78
N ALA A 179 13.68 10.00 -8.63
CA ALA A 179 12.33 9.50 -8.43
C ALA A 179 11.91 8.38 -9.43
N ARG A 180 12.89 7.63 -9.97
CA ARG A 180 12.59 6.46 -10.81
C ARG A 180 11.93 5.35 -9.99
N LEU A 181 11.32 4.40 -10.66
CA LEU A 181 10.83 3.21 -10.01
C LEU A 181 12.00 2.28 -9.62
N PRO A 182 11.93 1.59 -8.46
CA PRO A 182 12.91 0.58 -8.13
C PRO A 182 12.79 -0.62 -9.08
N GLN A 183 13.91 -1.24 -9.37
CA GLN A 183 13.96 -2.48 -10.15
C GLN A 183 13.64 -3.68 -9.25
N ALA A 184 13.17 -4.77 -9.83
CA ALA A 184 12.86 -6.00 -9.09
C ALA A 184 14.08 -6.50 -8.29
N ALA A 185 15.26 -6.52 -8.91
CA ALA A 185 16.51 -6.91 -8.26
C ALA A 185 16.89 -6.01 -7.07
N GLU A 186 16.59 -4.70 -7.13
CA GLU A 186 16.83 -3.76 -6.02
C GLU A 186 15.88 -4.00 -4.85
N MET A 187 14.61 -4.31 -5.15
CA MET A 187 13.62 -4.69 -4.13
C MET A 187 14.00 -6.01 -3.46
N GLU A 188 14.43 -7.00 -4.25
CA GLU A 188 14.88 -8.31 -3.75
C GLU A 188 16.10 -8.18 -2.83
N GLN A 189 17.10 -7.38 -3.23
CA GLN A 189 18.27 -7.09 -2.38
C GLN A 189 17.87 -6.43 -1.06
N CYS A 190 16.89 -5.52 -1.10
CA CYS A 190 16.42 -4.80 0.09
C CYS A 190 15.46 -5.62 0.95
N ALA A 191 14.81 -6.66 0.39
CA ALA A 191 13.87 -7.53 1.10
C ALA A 191 14.47 -8.22 2.33
N GLN A 192 15.78 -8.43 2.36
CA GLN A 192 16.50 -9.00 3.50
C GLN A 192 16.36 -8.14 4.77
N TYR A 193 16.34 -6.82 4.62
CA TYR A 193 16.08 -5.90 5.73
C TYR A 193 14.66 -6.08 6.26
N LEU A 194 13.66 -6.15 5.35
CA LEU A 194 12.26 -6.39 5.72
C LEU A 194 12.10 -7.74 6.45
N GLN A 195 12.75 -8.80 5.96
CA GLN A 195 12.72 -10.11 6.63
C GLN A 195 13.27 -10.02 8.07
N ARG A 196 14.32 -9.24 8.27
CA ARG A 196 14.87 -9.03 9.61
C ARG A 196 13.96 -8.16 10.47
N GLU A 197 13.35 -7.11 9.93
CA GLU A 197 12.34 -6.31 10.62
C GLU A 197 11.17 -7.19 11.08
N ILE A 198 10.64 -8.05 10.20
CA ILE A 198 9.57 -8.99 10.53
C ILE A 198 9.98 -9.92 11.68
N ALA A 199 11.22 -10.45 11.66
CA ALA A 199 11.71 -11.33 12.70
C ALA A 199 11.88 -10.61 14.06
N LEU A 200 12.13 -9.30 14.06
CA LEU A 200 12.26 -8.48 15.27
C LEU A 200 10.91 -8.00 15.80
N VAL A 201 9.99 -7.61 14.91
CA VAL A 201 8.65 -7.08 15.25
C VAL A 201 7.69 -8.20 15.64
N GLN A 202 7.79 -9.36 14.96
CA GLN A 202 6.90 -10.52 15.09
C GLN A 202 5.41 -10.15 14.90
N PRO A 203 5.05 -9.50 13.77
CA PRO A 203 3.70 -9.02 13.57
C PRO A 203 2.72 -10.17 13.34
N LYS A 204 1.46 -9.97 13.72
CA LYS A 204 0.34 -10.88 13.43
C LYS A 204 -0.31 -10.58 12.09
N LEU A 205 -0.09 -9.38 11.56
CA LEU A 205 -0.63 -8.90 10.30
C LEU A 205 0.37 -7.99 9.58
N ILE A 206 0.48 -8.13 8.25
CA ILE A 206 1.15 -7.16 7.39
C ILE A 206 0.09 -6.41 6.58
N LEU A 207 0.06 -5.08 6.72
CA LEU A 207 -0.76 -4.19 5.89
C LEU A 207 0.09 -3.67 4.73
N ALA A 208 -0.13 -4.22 3.53
CA ALA A 208 0.58 -3.83 2.31
C ALA A 208 -0.09 -2.61 1.67
N MET A 209 0.58 -1.46 1.72
CA MET A 209 0.08 -0.18 1.19
C MET A 209 0.78 0.19 -0.11
N GLY A 210 0.07 0.04 -1.23
CA GLY A 210 0.57 0.41 -2.54
C GLY A 210 1.09 -0.76 -3.37
N ARG A 211 1.49 -0.44 -4.60
CA ARG A 211 1.82 -1.43 -5.62
C ARG A 211 3.11 -2.19 -5.32
N PHE A 212 4.16 -1.49 -4.90
CA PHE A 212 5.47 -2.10 -4.71
C PHE A 212 5.51 -2.99 -3.47
N ALA A 213 4.88 -2.55 -2.37
CA ALA A 213 4.71 -3.35 -1.17
C ALA A 213 3.96 -4.66 -1.49
N THR A 214 2.86 -4.55 -2.22
CA THR A 214 2.07 -5.71 -2.64
C THR A 214 2.86 -6.64 -3.57
N GLN A 215 3.56 -6.08 -4.56
CA GLN A 215 4.37 -6.86 -5.50
C GLN A 215 5.47 -7.66 -4.79
N LEU A 216 6.14 -7.09 -3.79
CA LEU A 216 7.15 -7.78 -3.01
C LEU A 216 6.55 -8.91 -2.17
N LEU A 217 5.45 -8.65 -1.47
CA LEU A 217 4.85 -9.62 -0.55
C LEU A 217 4.10 -10.76 -1.28
N LEU A 218 3.66 -10.53 -2.52
CA LEU A 218 2.95 -11.52 -3.32
C LEU A 218 3.84 -12.24 -4.35
N GLN A 219 5.16 -12.25 -4.19
CA GLN A 219 6.09 -12.94 -5.11
C GLN A 219 5.79 -14.44 -5.25
N GLU A 220 5.32 -15.08 -4.19
CA GLU A 220 4.90 -16.48 -4.21
C GLU A 220 3.55 -16.70 -4.94
N HIS A 221 2.85 -15.62 -5.28
CA HIS A 221 1.56 -15.61 -5.96
C HIS A 221 1.61 -14.76 -7.25
N PRO A 222 2.40 -15.14 -8.26
CA PRO A 222 2.70 -14.28 -9.42
C PRO A 222 1.45 -13.87 -10.23
N GLN A 223 0.44 -14.73 -10.29
CA GLN A 223 -0.82 -14.42 -10.96
C GLN A 223 -1.58 -13.29 -10.25
N GLN A 224 -1.62 -13.33 -8.92
CA GLN A 224 -2.24 -12.29 -8.09
C GLN A 224 -1.40 -11.01 -8.09
N ALA A 225 -0.07 -11.11 -7.99
CA ALA A 225 0.85 -9.98 -8.03
C ALA A 225 0.74 -9.18 -9.35
N ALA A 226 0.39 -9.82 -10.46
CA ALA A 226 0.19 -9.18 -11.76
C ALA A 226 -1.14 -8.41 -11.89
N LEU A 227 -2.11 -8.62 -10.99
CA LEU A 227 -3.40 -7.94 -11.04
C LEU A 227 -3.25 -6.45 -10.66
N PRO A 228 -4.14 -5.58 -11.17
CA PRO A 228 -4.25 -4.22 -10.64
C PRO A 228 -4.58 -4.23 -9.14
N LEU A 229 -4.01 -3.29 -8.37
CA LEU A 229 -4.16 -3.21 -6.91
C LEU A 229 -5.63 -3.29 -6.46
N GLY A 230 -6.55 -2.64 -7.18
CA GLY A 230 -7.99 -2.69 -6.89
C GLY A 230 -8.62 -4.07 -6.98
N LYS A 231 -7.97 -5.03 -7.67
CA LYS A 231 -8.41 -6.44 -7.76
C LYS A 231 -7.75 -7.35 -6.71
N GLN A 232 -6.64 -6.88 -6.12
CA GLN A 232 -5.93 -7.60 -5.06
C GLN A 232 -6.53 -7.35 -3.68
N ARG A 233 -7.29 -6.26 -3.52
CA ARG A 233 -7.92 -5.88 -2.25
C ARG A 233 -9.07 -6.81 -1.88
N GLY A 234 -9.40 -6.86 -0.59
CA GLY A 234 -10.50 -7.70 -0.05
C GLY A 234 -10.17 -9.18 0.03
N THR A 235 -8.91 -9.58 -0.24
CA THR A 235 -8.40 -10.95 -0.13
C THR A 235 -7.27 -10.96 0.87
N VAL A 236 -7.22 -11.98 1.72
CA VAL A 236 -6.12 -12.22 2.67
C VAL A 236 -5.10 -13.12 1.99
N TYR A 237 -3.89 -12.61 1.85
CA TYR A 237 -2.74 -13.37 1.36
C TYR A 237 -1.87 -13.82 2.54
N ARG A 238 -0.75 -14.49 2.25
CA ARG A 238 0.25 -14.84 3.26
C ARG A 238 1.65 -14.56 2.76
N TYR A 239 2.47 -14.05 3.65
CA TYR A 239 3.90 -13.88 3.44
C TYR A 239 4.63 -14.50 4.63
N GLN A 240 5.44 -15.54 4.40
CA GLN A 240 6.11 -16.31 5.46
C GLN A 240 5.15 -16.78 6.58
N GLY A 241 3.94 -17.18 6.22
CA GLY A 241 2.91 -17.60 7.17
C GLY A 241 2.09 -16.47 7.80
N ILE A 242 2.53 -15.21 7.72
CA ILE A 242 1.85 -14.06 8.28
C ILE A 242 0.75 -13.58 7.33
N PRO A 243 -0.48 -13.31 7.80
CA PRO A 243 -1.55 -12.74 7.00
C PRO A 243 -1.16 -11.37 6.39
N VAL A 244 -1.50 -11.16 5.13
CA VAL A 244 -1.26 -9.91 4.40
C VAL A 244 -2.59 -9.37 3.89
N VAL A 245 -2.91 -8.14 4.23
CA VAL A 245 -4.03 -7.37 3.69
C VAL A 245 -3.48 -6.26 2.79
N VAL A 246 -4.02 -6.18 1.56
CA VAL A 246 -3.62 -5.19 0.56
C VAL A 246 -4.56 -4.01 0.57
N THR A 247 -4.02 -2.79 0.58
CA THR A 247 -4.81 -1.56 0.50
C THR A 247 -4.11 -0.47 -0.29
N TYR A 248 -4.79 0.66 -0.53
CA TYR A 248 -4.22 1.81 -1.20
C TYR A 248 -3.22 2.55 -0.32
N HIS A 249 -2.13 3.03 -0.94
CA HIS A 249 -1.18 3.90 -0.26
C HIS A 249 -1.84 5.26 0.08
N PRO A 250 -1.59 5.85 1.27
CA PRO A 250 -2.18 7.14 1.66
C PRO A 250 -1.98 8.26 0.64
N LYS A 251 -0.85 8.31 -0.08
CA LYS A 251 -0.61 9.27 -1.18
C LYS A 251 -1.66 9.17 -2.30
N VAL A 252 -2.17 7.97 -2.58
CA VAL A 252 -3.26 7.76 -3.54
C VAL A 252 -4.58 8.25 -2.97
N LEU A 253 -4.85 7.95 -1.69
CA LEU A 253 -6.08 8.35 -1.00
C LEU A 253 -6.21 9.87 -0.82
N LEU A 254 -5.09 10.59 -0.72
CA LEU A 254 -5.09 12.06 -0.70
C LEU A 254 -5.54 12.65 -2.03
N ARG A 255 -5.25 11.97 -3.16
CA ARG A 255 -5.64 12.41 -4.51
C ARG A 255 -7.00 11.90 -4.94
N ALA A 256 -7.42 10.74 -4.44
CA ALA A 256 -8.65 10.05 -4.79
C ALA A 256 -9.47 9.75 -3.53
N SER A 257 -10.19 10.76 -3.01
CA SER A 257 -10.94 10.65 -1.74
C SER A 257 -12.03 9.57 -1.79
N ALA A 258 -12.61 9.29 -2.97
CA ALA A 258 -13.59 8.21 -3.15
C ALA A 258 -13.05 6.80 -2.82
N ASP A 259 -11.74 6.61 -2.88
CA ASP A 259 -11.11 5.32 -2.53
C ASP A 259 -10.89 5.14 -1.01
N LYS A 260 -11.10 6.18 -0.18
CA LYS A 260 -10.98 6.08 1.28
C LYS A 260 -11.96 5.07 1.89
N ALA A 261 -13.21 5.02 1.39
CA ALA A 261 -14.18 4.03 1.85
C ALA A 261 -13.73 2.59 1.55
N LYS A 262 -13.06 2.38 0.41
CA LYS A 262 -12.49 1.08 0.06
C LYS A 262 -11.31 0.73 0.97
N ALA A 263 -10.40 1.67 1.23
CA ALA A 263 -9.29 1.47 2.17
C ALA A 263 -9.81 1.17 3.58
N TRP A 264 -10.92 1.80 3.99
CA TRP A 264 -11.56 1.48 5.26
C TRP A 264 -12.06 0.04 5.33
N ALA A 265 -12.68 -0.48 4.28
CA ALA A 265 -13.08 -1.89 4.24
C ALA A 265 -11.89 -2.85 4.39
N ASP A 266 -10.71 -2.49 3.83
CA ASP A 266 -9.48 -3.28 4.02
C ASP A 266 -8.98 -3.21 5.46
N LEU A 267 -9.08 -2.05 6.12
CA LEU A 267 -8.72 -1.90 7.53
C LEU A 267 -9.65 -2.71 8.44
N CYS A 268 -10.95 -2.76 8.14
CA CYS A 268 -11.87 -3.63 8.88
C CYS A 268 -11.45 -5.11 8.76
N LEU A 269 -11.14 -5.57 7.55
CA LEU A 269 -10.63 -6.92 7.33
C LEU A 269 -9.33 -7.18 8.12
N ALA A 270 -8.43 -6.20 8.17
CA ALA A 270 -7.19 -6.29 8.94
C ALA A 270 -7.44 -6.37 10.46
N MET A 271 -8.40 -5.60 10.97
CA MET A 271 -8.81 -5.63 12.39
C MET A 271 -9.37 -7.00 12.77
N ASP A 272 -10.24 -7.57 11.94
CA ASP A 272 -10.83 -8.90 12.18
C ASP A 272 -9.75 -9.98 12.29
N ILE A 273 -8.69 -9.91 11.44
CA ILE A 273 -7.56 -10.85 11.50
C ILE A 273 -6.76 -10.72 12.79
N VAL A 274 -6.46 -9.49 13.22
CA VAL A 274 -5.73 -9.25 14.47
C VAL A 274 -6.56 -9.72 15.66
N GLU A 275 -7.88 -9.48 15.67
CA GLU A 275 -8.78 -9.95 16.72
C GLU A 275 -8.84 -11.49 16.78
N ALA A 276 -8.96 -12.15 15.63
CA ALA A 276 -8.99 -13.62 15.56
C ALA A 276 -7.69 -14.28 16.03
N SER A 277 -6.55 -13.59 15.91
CA SER A 277 -5.24 -14.11 16.36
C SER A 277 -5.06 -14.11 17.89
N LEU A 278 -6.03 -13.61 18.63
CA LEU A 278 -6.01 -13.53 20.11
C LEU A 278 -6.80 -14.66 20.78
N GLN A 279 -7.55 -15.44 20.00
CA GLN A 279 -8.32 -16.61 20.46
C GLN A 279 -7.51 -17.90 20.32
#